data_4a83c1dbc51827491e9222baa1d7c2d7
#
_entry.id   4a83c1dbc51827491e9222baa1d7c2d7
#
_cell.length_a   1.000
_cell.length_b   1.000
_cell.length_c   1.000
_cell.angle_alpha   90.00
_cell.angle_beta   90.00
_cell.angle_gamma   90.00
#
_symmetry.space_group_name_H-M   'P 1'
#
loop_
_entity.id
_entity.type
_entity.pdbx_description
1 polymer ?
#
loop_
_entity_poly.entity_id
_entity_poly.type
_entity_poly.pdbx_seq_one_letter_code
_entity_poly.pdbx_strand_id
1 'polypeptide(L)'
;MEIAGKVFIVTGGASGLGEGTARMLAAHGAKVVIADLQVERGQAIAAELGGVFVKCDVSQEADGQAVVAAATGLGKLMGLVNCAGIAPAIKTVGKDGAHPLASFTRTITVNLIGSFNMIRLAAEAMAKNEPESTGERGVMISTASVAAYDGQIGQAAY
;
A
#
# COMPACT_ATOMS: atom_id res chain seq x y z
N MET A 1 5.69 -19.60 -1.45
CA MET A 1 6.64 -18.48 -1.70
C MET A 1 7.51 -18.26 -0.46
N GLU A 2 8.81 -18.11 -0.61
CA GLU A 2 9.71 -17.72 0.48
C GLU A 2 9.83 -16.20 0.56
N ILE A 3 9.86 -15.65 1.78
CA ILE A 3 9.96 -14.20 2.03
C ILE A 3 11.43 -13.75 2.03
N ALA A 4 12.34 -14.56 2.56
CA ALA A 4 13.74 -14.22 2.72
C ALA A 4 14.43 -13.83 1.40
N GLY A 5 15.15 -12.72 1.42
CA GLY A 5 15.88 -12.19 0.26
C GLY A 5 15.03 -11.56 -0.85
N LYS A 6 13.70 -11.64 -0.76
CA LYS A 6 12.76 -11.06 -1.74
C LYS A 6 12.42 -9.61 -1.38
N VAL A 7 11.97 -8.84 -2.37
CA VAL A 7 11.57 -7.45 -2.18
C VAL A 7 10.06 -7.34 -2.04
N PHE A 8 9.63 -6.58 -1.05
CA PHE A 8 8.23 -6.28 -0.77
C PHE A 8 8.00 -4.77 -0.70
N ILE A 9 6.96 -4.30 -1.35
CA ILE A 9 6.44 -2.93 -1.21
C ILE A 9 5.32 -2.96 -0.18
N VAL A 10 5.34 -2.02 0.76
CA VAL A 10 4.26 -1.80 1.73
C VAL A 10 3.81 -0.35 1.62
N THR A 11 2.62 -0.10 1.08
CA THR A 11 2.02 1.23 1.05
C THR A 11 1.37 1.55 2.40
N GLY A 12 1.39 2.82 2.81
CA GLY A 12 0.99 3.18 4.18
C GLY A 12 1.93 2.58 5.24
N GLY A 13 3.17 2.29 4.86
CA GLY A 13 4.13 1.54 5.66
C GLY A 13 4.75 2.31 6.83
N ALA A 14 4.46 3.61 6.95
CA ALA A 14 4.97 4.43 8.05
C ALA A 14 4.10 4.39 9.32
N SER A 15 2.98 3.67 9.34
CA SER A 15 2.11 3.60 10.51
C SER A 15 1.20 2.37 10.53
N GLY A 16 0.66 2.06 11.71
CA GLY A 16 -0.44 1.10 11.90
C GLY A 16 -0.16 -0.28 11.29
N LEU A 17 -1.12 -0.79 10.51
CA LEU A 17 -1.01 -2.11 9.87
C LEU A 17 0.14 -2.19 8.88
N GLY A 18 0.40 -1.12 8.13
CA GLY A 18 1.51 -1.05 7.17
C GLY A 18 2.86 -1.17 7.87
N GLU A 19 3.09 -0.40 8.94
CA GLU A 19 4.30 -0.49 9.75
C GLU A 19 4.49 -1.90 10.34
N GLY A 20 3.42 -2.46 10.94
CA GLY A 20 3.46 -3.81 11.50
C GLY A 20 3.81 -4.87 10.44
N THR A 21 3.24 -4.72 9.23
CA THR A 21 3.54 -5.59 8.08
C THR A 21 5.00 -5.44 7.63
N ALA A 22 5.50 -4.21 7.50
CA ALA A 22 6.88 -3.95 7.11
C ALA A 22 7.86 -4.58 8.09
N ARG A 23 7.63 -4.42 9.39
CA ARG A 23 8.44 -5.02 10.46
C ARG A 23 8.41 -6.55 10.40
N MET A 24 7.25 -7.13 10.23
CA MET A 24 7.11 -8.59 10.11
C MET A 24 7.87 -9.12 8.89
N LEU A 25 7.72 -8.51 7.73
CA LEU A 25 8.43 -8.92 6.51
C LEU A 25 9.95 -8.82 6.68
N ALA A 26 10.45 -7.72 7.24
CA ALA A 26 11.88 -7.54 7.52
C ALA A 26 12.41 -8.58 8.52
N ALA A 27 11.66 -8.90 9.57
CA ALA A 27 12.02 -9.95 10.53
C ALA A 27 12.12 -11.34 9.90
N HIS A 28 11.43 -11.57 8.76
CA HIS A 28 11.53 -12.79 7.96
C HIS A 28 12.54 -12.68 6.80
N GLY A 29 13.41 -11.67 6.84
CA GLY A 29 14.51 -11.52 5.88
C GLY A 29 14.13 -10.89 4.54
N ALA A 30 12.96 -10.27 4.42
CA ALA A 30 12.60 -9.50 3.25
C ALA A 30 13.40 -8.18 3.18
N LYS A 31 13.61 -7.69 1.97
CA LYS A 31 13.96 -6.28 1.71
C LYS A 31 12.66 -5.50 1.54
N VAL A 32 12.46 -4.47 2.35
CA VAL A 32 11.18 -3.74 2.37
C VAL A 32 11.34 -2.35 1.78
N VAL A 33 10.42 -1.98 0.89
CA VAL A 33 10.22 -0.60 0.43
C VAL A 33 8.97 -0.05 1.11
N ILE A 34 9.16 0.97 1.93
CA ILE A 34 8.10 1.70 2.63
C ILE A 34 7.65 2.85 1.75
N ALA A 35 6.40 2.84 1.31
CA ALA A 35 5.77 3.89 0.54
C ALA A 35 4.73 4.62 1.40
N ASP A 36 4.96 5.89 1.73
CA ASP A 36 4.08 6.67 2.61
C ASP A 36 4.23 8.17 2.36
N LEU A 37 3.25 8.96 2.80
CA LEU A 37 3.32 10.42 2.79
C LEU A 37 4.13 10.98 3.97
N GLN A 38 4.25 10.23 5.06
CA GLN A 38 4.92 10.62 6.30
C GLN A 38 6.44 10.45 6.17
N VAL A 39 7.13 11.45 5.67
CA VAL A 39 8.56 11.36 5.29
C VAL A 39 9.45 11.01 6.48
N GLU A 40 9.40 11.79 7.55
CA GLU A 40 10.30 11.62 8.71
C GLU A 40 10.12 10.22 9.35
N ARG A 41 8.86 9.83 9.58
CA ARG A 41 8.54 8.54 10.18
C ARG A 41 8.89 7.37 9.26
N GLY A 42 8.57 7.49 7.98
CA GLY A 42 8.88 6.46 6.98
C GLY A 42 10.39 6.24 6.83
N GLN A 43 11.18 7.32 6.82
CA GLN A 43 12.64 7.24 6.78
C GLN A 43 13.22 6.57 8.03
N ALA A 44 12.70 6.92 9.22
CA ALA A 44 13.16 6.33 10.48
C ALA A 44 12.90 4.81 10.51
N ILE A 45 11.70 4.37 10.12
CA ILE A 45 11.34 2.95 10.06
C ILE A 45 12.17 2.22 8.99
N ALA A 46 12.34 2.80 7.82
CA ALA A 46 13.15 2.20 6.76
C ALA A 46 14.60 2.00 7.21
N ALA A 47 15.19 2.99 7.86
CA ALA A 47 16.54 2.90 8.40
C ALA A 47 16.67 1.80 9.46
N GLU A 48 15.70 1.71 10.38
CA GLU A 48 15.66 0.68 11.42
C GLU A 48 15.58 -0.74 10.82
N LEU A 49 14.81 -0.91 9.74
CA LEU A 49 14.59 -2.20 9.10
C LEU A 49 15.65 -2.56 8.04
N GLY A 50 16.60 -1.67 7.76
CA GLY A 50 17.54 -1.84 6.65
C GLY A 50 16.85 -1.82 5.28
N GLY A 51 15.70 -1.17 5.19
CA GLY A 51 14.87 -1.02 4.00
C GLY A 51 15.06 0.33 3.31
N VAL A 52 14.16 0.63 2.37
CA VAL A 52 14.14 1.89 1.63
C VAL A 52 12.80 2.59 1.84
N PHE A 53 12.85 3.91 2.02
CA PHE A 53 11.66 4.77 2.04
C PHE A 53 11.50 5.53 0.72
N VAL A 54 10.29 5.57 0.21
CA VAL A 54 9.90 6.40 -0.93
C VAL A 54 8.66 7.20 -0.53
N LYS A 55 8.73 8.53 -0.60
CA LYS A 55 7.54 9.37 -0.43
C LYS A 55 6.57 9.07 -1.56
N CYS A 56 5.34 8.71 -1.21
CA CYS A 56 4.36 8.26 -2.19
C CYS A 56 2.94 8.66 -1.80
N ASP A 57 2.30 9.41 -2.67
CA ASP A 57 0.84 9.45 -2.79
C ASP A 57 0.44 8.33 -3.77
N VAL A 58 -0.20 7.28 -3.27
CA VAL A 58 -0.57 6.10 -4.08
C VAL A 58 -1.46 6.45 -5.26
N SER A 59 -2.19 7.56 -5.20
CA SER A 59 -3.06 8.05 -6.27
C SER A 59 -2.30 8.73 -7.43
N GLN A 60 -1.00 9.02 -7.24
CA GLN A 60 -0.15 9.62 -8.26
C GLN A 60 0.65 8.55 -9.01
N GLU A 61 0.52 8.54 -10.33
CA GLU A 61 1.21 7.55 -11.16
C GLU A 61 2.74 7.63 -11.03
N ALA A 62 3.30 8.84 -11.06
CA ALA A 62 4.75 9.05 -10.96
C ALA A 62 5.32 8.56 -9.63
N ASP A 63 4.59 8.75 -8.53
CA ASP A 63 5.01 8.28 -7.21
C ASP A 63 5.00 6.74 -7.17
N GLY A 64 3.95 6.11 -7.69
CA GLY A 64 3.88 4.64 -7.81
C GLY A 64 5.01 4.06 -8.66
N GLN A 65 5.33 4.71 -9.79
CA GLN A 65 6.47 4.33 -10.64
C GLN A 65 7.80 4.42 -9.88
N ALA A 66 8.01 5.48 -9.11
CA ALA A 66 9.21 5.65 -8.28
C ALA A 66 9.34 4.55 -7.23
N VAL A 67 8.24 4.17 -6.58
CA VAL A 67 8.21 3.07 -5.61
C VAL A 67 8.59 1.74 -6.25
N VAL A 68 8.01 1.41 -7.41
CA VAL A 68 8.30 0.15 -8.12
C VAL A 68 9.74 0.14 -8.64
N ALA A 69 10.25 1.27 -9.13
CA ALA A 69 11.64 1.41 -9.55
C ALA A 69 12.62 1.18 -8.39
N ALA A 70 12.34 1.77 -7.22
CA ALA A 70 13.14 1.54 -6.01
C ALA A 70 13.13 0.05 -5.61
N ALA A 71 11.97 -0.61 -5.67
CA ALA A 71 11.85 -2.00 -5.32
C ALA A 71 12.61 -2.93 -6.29
N THR A 72 12.46 -2.71 -7.59
CA THR A 72 13.17 -3.51 -8.61
C THR A 72 14.69 -3.26 -8.58
N GLY A 73 15.13 -2.08 -8.17
CA GLY A 73 16.54 -1.78 -7.93
C GLY A 73 17.15 -2.54 -6.73
N LEU A 74 16.34 -2.95 -5.75
CA LEU A 74 16.79 -3.75 -4.61
C LEU A 74 16.86 -5.25 -4.91
N GLY A 75 16.15 -5.72 -5.92
CA GLY A 75 16.13 -7.13 -6.32
C GLY A 75 14.77 -7.58 -6.87
N LYS A 76 14.49 -8.88 -6.75
CA LYS A 76 13.25 -9.48 -7.26
C LYS A 76 12.04 -9.01 -6.46
N LEU A 77 11.21 -8.14 -7.05
CA LEU A 77 9.95 -7.70 -6.44
C LEU A 77 8.96 -8.87 -6.43
N MET A 78 8.63 -9.36 -5.24
CA MET A 78 7.75 -10.51 -5.05
C MET A 78 6.47 -10.19 -4.31
N GLY A 79 6.39 -9.03 -3.65
CA GLY A 79 5.19 -8.70 -2.90
C GLY A 79 4.80 -7.23 -2.94
N LEU A 80 3.49 -6.99 -2.97
CA LEU A 80 2.86 -5.69 -2.71
C LEU A 80 1.82 -5.88 -1.62
N VAL A 81 1.92 -5.07 -0.55
CA VAL A 81 0.88 -4.99 0.47
C VAL A 81 0.30 -3.58 0.50
N ASN A 82 -0.94 -3.44 0.07
CA ASN A 82 -1.67 -2.17 0.08
C ASN A 82 -2.30 -1.95 1.45
N CYS A 83 -1.67 -1.08 2.26
CA CYS A 83 -2.20 -0.61 3.55
C CYS A 83 -2.51 0.89 3.54
N ALA A 84 -2.12 1.63 2.49
CA ALA A 84 -2.47 3.04 2.36
C ALA A 84 -3.98 3.19 2.20
N GLY A 85 -4.59 4.02 3.05
CA GLY A 85 -6.02 4.27 2.99
C GLY A 85 -6.46 5.32 4.01
N ILE A 86 -7.63 5.89 3.79
CA ILE A 86 -8.29 6.85 4.67
C ILE A 86 -9.74 6.43 4.91
N ALA A 87 -10.27 6.72 6.09
CA ALA A 87 -11.62 6.33 6.50
C ALA A 87 -12.38 7.49 7.19
N PRO A 88 -12.67 8.59 6.47
CA PRO A 88 -13.45 9.67 7.05
C PRO A 88 -14.87 9.21 7.36
N ALA A 89 -15.34 9.49 8.59
CA ALA A 89 -16.69 9.14 9.03
C ALA A 89 -17.65 10.32 8.81
N ILE A 90 -18.29 10.38 7.64
CA ILE A 90 -19.23 11.45 7.27
C ILE A 90 -20.53 10.83 6.77
N LYS A 91 -21.66 11.18 7.38
CA LYS A 91 -22.98 10.69 6.95
C LYS A 91 -23.37 11.21 5.58
N THR A 92 -24.12 10.42 4.81
CA THR A 92 -24.68 10.83 3.51
C THR A 92 -25.53 12.10 3.65
N VAL A 93 -26.32 12.20 4.74
CA VAL A 93 -27.00 13.43 5.16
C VAL A 93 -26.71 13.62 6.65
N GLY A 94 -26.03 14.70 6.98
CA GLY A 94 -25.68 15.10 8.34
C GLY A 94 -26.45 16.31 8.82
N LYS A 95 -26.06 16.88 9.97
CA LYS A 95 -26.66 18.10 10.53
C LYS A 95 -26.45 19.32 9.62
N ASP A 96 -25.30 19.34 8.94
CA ASP A 96 -24.86 20.46 8.12
C ASP A 96 -25.20 20.27 6.63
N GLY A 97 -25.99 19.26 6.31
CA GLY A 97 -26.44 18.97 4.94
C GLY A 97 -25.87 17.69 4.33
N ALA A 98 -25.75 17.68 3.01
CA ALA A 98 -25.27 16.53 2.25
C ALA A 98 -23.77 16.28 2.44
N HIS A 99 -23.35 15.01 2.30
CA HIS A 99 -21.94 14.60 2.32
C HIS A 99 -21.13 15.43 1.32
N PRO A 100 -20.02 16.07 1.71
CA PRO A 100 -19.20 16.83 0.78
C PRO A 100 -18.62 15.92 -0.30
N LEU A 101 -18.94 16.19 -1.57
CA LEU A 101 -18.48 15.38 -2.70
C LEU A 101 -16.94 15.26 -2.75
N ALA A 102 -16.22 16.33 -2.37
CA ALA A 102 -14.77 16.33 -2.31
C ALA A 102 -14.20 15.27 -1.34
N SER A 103 -14.86 15.06 -0.17
CA SER A 103 -14.46 14.03 0.78
C SER A 103 -14.69 12.63 0.22
N PHE A 104 -15.83 12.41 -0.42
CA PHE A 104 -16.13 11.16 -1.10
C PHE A 104 -15.08 10.87 -2.18
N THR A 105 -14.87 11.82 -3.09
CA THR A 105 -13.90 11.70 -4.19
C THR A 105 -12.50 11.40 -3.65
N ARG A 106 -12.05 12.10 -2.61
CA ARG A 106 -10.75 11.86 -2.00
C ARG A 106 -10.63 10.43 -1.46
N THR A 107 -11.65 9.91 -0.81
CA THR A 107 -11.64 8.55 -0.28
C THR A 107 -11.53 7.51 -1.40
N ILE A 108 -12.33 7.65 -2.46
CA ILE A 108 -12.25 6.78 -3.63
C ILE A 108 -10.89 6.90 -4.32
N THR A 109 -10.38 8.11 -4.46
CA THR A 109 -9.08 8.36 -5.11
C THR A 109 -7.95 7.65 -4.37
N VAL A 110 -7.89 7.75 -3.05
CA VAL A 110 -6.83 7.10 -2.26
C VAL A 110 -7.07 5.59 -2.19
N ASN A 111 -8.25 5.16 -1.74
CA ASN A 111 -8.47 3.76 -1.37
C ASN A 111 -8.66 2.84 -2.58
N LEU A 112 -9.34 3.30 -3.62
CA LEU A 112 -9.63 2.48 -4.80
C LEU A 112 -8.63 2.74 -5.93
N ILE A 113 -8.54 4.00 -6.40
CA ILE A 113 -7.68 4.35 -7.53
C ILE A 113 -6.20 4.17 -7.14
N GLY A 114 -5.81 4.60 -5.93
CA GLY A 114 -4.45 4.44 -5.43
C GLY A 114 -4.04 2.97 -5.28
N SER A 115 -4.92 2.12 -4.72
CA SER A 115 -4.65 0.69 -4.62
C SER A 115 -4.50 0.05 -6.01
N PHE A 116 -5.39 0.38 -6.95
CA PHE A 116 -5.30 -0.12 -8.33
C PHE A 116 -4.04 0.37 -9.03
N ASN A 117 -3.65 1.64 -8.84
CA ASN A 117 -2.42 2.19 -9.39
C ASN A 117 -1.19 1.38 -8.95
N MET A 118 -1.08 1.09 -7.66
CA MET A 118 0.01 0.27 -7.14
C MET A 118 -0.04 -1.17 -7.65
N ILE A 119 -1.24 -1.77 -7.71
CA ILE A 119 -1.43 -3.14 -8.22
C ILE A 119 -0.95 -3.24 -9.68
N ARG A 120 -1.41 -2.36 -10.59
CA ARG A 120 -1.05 -2.43 -12.00
C ARG A 120 0.45 -2.29 -12.24
N LEU A 121 1.12 -1.37 -11.52
CA LEU A 121 2.56 -1.12 -11.66
C LEU A 121 3.40 -2.27 -11.07
N ALA A 122 3.02 -2.77 -9.90
CA ALA A 122 3.69 -3.92 -9.31
C ALA A 122 3.47 -5.19 -10.13
N ALA A 123 2.25 -5.41 -10.63
CA ALA A 123 1.93 -6.57 -11.48
C ALA A 123 2.76 -6.57 -12.77
N GLU A 124 2.94 -5.41 -13.43
CA GLU A 124 3.79 -5.30 -14.61
C GLU A 124 5.24 -5.70 -14.32
N ALA A 125 5.78 -5.28 -13.17
CA ALA A 125 7.13 -5.65 -12.76
C ALA A 125 7.24 -7.13 -12.40
N MET A 126 6.28 -7.67 -11.62
CA MET A 126 6.24 -9.07 -11.19
C MET A 126 6.03 -10.04 -12.37
N ALA A 127 5.28 -9.64 -13.40
CA ALA A 127 5.06 -10.46 -14.59
C ALA A 127 6.37 -10.80 -15.34
N LYS A 128 7.40 -9.98 -15.18
CA LYS A 128 8.74 -10.19 -15.76
C LYS A 128 9.62 -11.14 -14.94
N ASN A 129 9.20 -11.52 -13.74
CA ASN A 129 9.95 -12.46 -12.92
C ASN A 129 9.92 -13.87 -13.51
N GLU A 130 11.01 -14.62 -13.35
CA GLU A 130 10.94 -16.07 -13.47
C GLU A 130 10.03 -16.62 -12.35
N PRO A 131 9.14 -17.57 -12.67
CA PRO A 131 8.25 -18.14 -11.67
C PRO A 131 9.04 -18.87 -10.58
N GLU A 132 8.53 -18.85 -9.36
CA GLU A 132 9.04 -19.68 -8.27
C GLU A 132 8.66 -21.15 -8.51
N SER A 133 9.19 -22.06 -7.68
CA SER A 133 8.93 -23.52 -7.81
C SER A 133 7.45 -23.90 -7.73
N THR A 134 6.64 -23.06 -7.12
CA THR A 134 5.19 -23.21 -6.99
C THR A 134 4.39 -22.48 -8.09
N GLY A 135 5.10 -21.85 -9.05
CA GLY A 135 4.53 -21.24 -10.24
C GLY A 135 4.16 -19.77 -10.13
N GLU A 136 4.21 -19.17 -8.92
CA GLU A 136 3.92 -17.74 -8.74
C GLU A 136 5.10 -16.84 -9.15
N ARG A 137 4.77 -15.63 -9.63
CA ARG A 137 5.72 -14.57 -9.97
C ARG A 137 5.73 -13.43 -8.96
N GLY A 138 4.80 -13.48 -8.01
CA GLY A 138 4.60 -12.50 -6.94
C GLY A 138 3.23 -12.62 -6.31
N VAL A 139 3.00 -11.86 -5.24
CA VAL A 139 1.73 -11.79 -4.53
C VAL A 139 1.34 -10.34 -4.28
N MET A 140 0.06 -10.04 -4.39
CA MET A 140 -0.50 -8.74 -4.03
C MET A 140 -1.59 -8.92 -3.00
N ILE A 141 -1.48 -8.20 -1.91
CA ILE A 141 -2.39 -8.24 -0.77
C ILE A 141 -2.97 -6.85 -0.58
N SER A 142 -4.29 -6.75 -0.49
CA SER A 142 -4.97 -5.48 -0.20
C SER A 142 -5.71 -5.57 1.13
N THR A 143 -5.54 -4.55 1.96
CA THR A 143 -6.29 -4.40 3.19
C THR A 143 -7.75 -4.14 2.84
N ALA A 144 -8.64 -4.96 3.37
CA ALA A 144 -10.08 -4.79 3.29
C ALA A 144 -10.65 -4.36 4.64
N SER A 145 -11.97 -4.23 4.73
CA SER A 145 -12.65 -3.87 5.96
C SER A 145 -13.95 -4.65 6.12
N VAL A 146 -14.32 -4.92 7.35
CA VAL A 146 -15.67 -5.45 7.68
C VAL A 146 -16.78 -4.50 7.22
N ALA A 147 -16.48 -3.19 7.11
CA ALA A 147 -17.42 -2.20 6.58
C ALA A 147 -17.84 -2.45 5.11
N ALA A 148 -17.13 -3.31 4.39
CA ALA A 148 -17.51 -3.74 3.05
C ALA A 148 -18.65 -4.79 3.08
N TYR A 149 -18.81 -5.50 4.20
CA TYR A 149 -19.86 -6.51 4.41
C TYR A 149 -21.03 -5.95 5.23
N ASP A 150 -20.70 -5.30 6.36
CA ASP A 150 -21.67 -4.76 7.29
C ASP A 150 -21.63 -3.23 7.22
N GLY A 151 -22.44 -2.62 6.38
CA GLY A 151 -22.42 -1.17 6.19
C GLY A 151 -22.44 -0.39 7.52
N GLN A 152 -21.58 0.62 7.64
CA GLN A 152 -21.45 1.48 8.81
C GLN A 152 -21.97 2.89 8.52
N ILE A 153 -22.69 3.46 9.51
CA ILE A 153 -23.17 4.85 9.43
C ILE A 153 -21.96 5.78 9.28
N GLY A 154 -21.99 6.64 8.26
CA GLY A 154 -20.94 7.59 7.99
C GLY A 154 -19.79 7.07 7.14
N GLN A 155 -19.85 5.83 6.63
CA GLN A 155 -18.76 5.25 5.84
C GLN A 155 -19.16 4.91 4.39
N ALA A 156 -20.09 5.67 3.81
CA ALA A 156 -20.52 5.46 2.43
C ALA A 156 -19.37 5.51 1.42
N ALA A 157 -18.40 6.40 1.62
CA ALA A 157 -17.22 6.50 0.75
C ALA A 157 -16.21 5.37 1.01
N TYR A 158 -16.02 5.04 2.27
CA TYR A 158 -15.04 4.02 2.69
C TYR A 158 -15.48 2.61 2.34
#